data_9965fe9490a2a3da8ac00545fa201bfe
#
_entry.id   9965fe9490a2a3da8ac00545fa201bfe
#
_cell.length_a   1.000
_cell.length_b   1.000
_cell.length_c   1.000
_cell.angle_alpha   90.00
_cell.angle_beta   90.00
_cell.angle_gamma   90.00
#
_symmetry.space_group_name_H-M   'P 1'
#
loop_
_entity.id
_entity.type
_entity.pdbx_description
1 polymer ?
#
loop_
_entity_poly.entity_id
_entity_poly.type
_entity_poly.pdbx_seq_one_letter_code
_entity_poly.pdbx_strand_id
1 'polypeptide(L)'
;FFSALKTSGIRKDHQLIVYDGMGLFSSPRVWWLFKLMGHDKVAVLDGGLPKWIDEGRPITDRAEPGETFVGKPYLQNHLIADFDKVFVSVREQNFEIIDARSVGRFNGKEPEPRSGLRCGHIPGSRNIPFRKVLNEDNTLRDSCQIEEIFRSAEIDLRKPLITTCGSGVTAAVLNLALSRIGYNNHSLYDGSWAEWGGRLSAPVAVGAD
;
A
#
# COMPACT_ATOMS: atom_id res chain seq x y z
N PHE A 1 9.91 2.26 -13.36
CA PHE A 1 8.61 2.89 -13.61
C PHE A 1 8.62 3.62 -14.95
N PHE A 2 9.48 4.63 -15.15
CA PHE A 2 9.49 5.44 -16.39
C PHE A 2 9.83 4.66 -17.67
N SER A 3 10.71 3.66 -17.58
CA SER A 3 11.01 2.80 -18.74
C SER A 3 9.76 2.05 -19.20
N ALA A 4 8.95 1.56 -18.24
CA ALA A 4 7.69 0.88 -18.54
C ALA A 4 6.64 1.86 -19.12
N LEU A 5 6.55 3.09 -18.62
CA LEU A 5 5.61 4.09 -19.14
C LEU A 5 5.93 4.52 -20.57
N LYS A 6 7.20 4.59 -20.96
CA LYS A 6 7.59 4.98 -22.32
C LYS A 6 7.01 4.09 -23.41
N THR A 7 6.78 2.80 -23.08
CA THR A 7 6.25 1.81 -24.03
C THR A 7 4.74 1.62 -23.94
N SER A 8 4.08 2.19 -22.92
CA SER A 8 2.65 1.96 -22.67
C SER A 8 1.73 3.10 -23.14
N GLY A 9 2.26 4.13 -23.77
CA GLY A 9 1.46 5.21 -24.35
C GLY A 9 0.67 6.06 -23.35
N ILE A 10 1.06 6.03 -22.08
CA ILE A 10 0.37 6.77 -21.01
C ILE A 10 0.80 8.25 -21.07
N ARG A 11 -0.17 9.16 -21.15
CA ARG A 11 0.05 10.61 -21.09
C ARG A 11 -0.46 11.17 -19.76
N LYS A 12 0.05 12.34 -19.36
CA LYS A 12 -0.30 13.00 -18.09
C LYS A 12 -1.80 13.36 -18.00
N ASP A 13 -2.46 13.59 -19.12
CA ASP A 13 -3.88 13.94 -19.19
C ASP A 13 -4.83 12.73 -19.17
N HIS A 14 -4.32 11.51 -19.36
CA HIS A 14 -5.13 10.29 -19.33
C HIS A 14 -5.69 10.02 -17.94
N GLN A 15 -6.96 9.60 -17.90
CA GLN A 15 -7.53 8.93 -16.75
C GLN A 15 -7.08 7.47 -16.79
N LEU A 16 -6.37 7.03 -15.76
CA LEU A 16 -5.91 5.65 -15.63
C LEU A 16 -6.84 4.86 -14.72
N ILE A 17 -7.17 3.64 -15.15
CA ILE A 17 -7.83 2.64 -14.30
C ILE A 17 -6.87 1.47 -14.16
N VAL A 18 -6.41 1.21 -12.94
CA VAL A 18 -5.52 0.08 -12.65
C VAL A 18 -6.30 -1.05 -11.99
N TYR A 19 -5.97 -2.28 -12.35
CA TYR A 19 -6.58 -3.48 -11.76
C TYR A 19 -5.57 -4.62 -11.67
N ASP A 20 -5.91 -5.64 -10.92
CA ASP A 20 -5.14 -6.90 -10.86
C ASP A 20 -6.05 -8.12 -10.92
N GLY A 21 -5.44 -9.30 -11.09
CA GLY A 21 -6.14 -10.57 -11.18
C GLY A 21 -6.55 -11.19 -9.84
N MET A 22 -6.28 -10.51 -8.72
CA MET A 22 -6.56 -10.99 -7.37
C MET A 22 -7.60 -10.13 -6.61
N GLY A 23 -8.11 -9.10 -7.27
CA GLY A 23 -9.03 -8.11 -6.69
C GLY A 23 -8.33 -6.82 -6.31
N LEU A 24 -8.02 -6.62 -5.04
CA LEU A 24 -7.25 -5.48 -4.55
C LEU A 24 -5.98 -5.98 -3.82
N PHE A 25 -5.00 -6.43 -4.57
CA PHE A 25 -3.73 -6.92 -4.01
C PHE A 25 -2.53 -6.08 -4.47
N SER A 26 -2.28 -6.02 -5.77
CA SER A 26 -1.16 -5.30 -6.36
C SER A 26 -1.56 -4.01 -7.08
N SER A 27 -2.80 -3.88 -7.51
CA SER A 27 -3.32 -2.67 -8.16
C SER A 27 -3.21 -1.42 -7.28
N PRO A 28 -3.43 -1.45 -5.95
CA PRO A 28 -3.20 -0.30 -5.08
C PRO A 28 -1.73 0.15 -5.07
N ARG A 29 -0.79 -0.79 -5.23
CA ARG A 29 0.64 -0.46 -5.34
C ARG A 29 0.94 0.31 -6.64
N VAL A 30 0.34 -0.09 -7.75
CA VAL A 30 0.49 0.62 -9.04
C VAL A 30 -0.17 1.99 -8.96
N TRP A 31 -1.38 2.09 -8.40
CA TRP A 31 -2.06 3.36 -8.13
C TRP A 31 -1.17 4.30 -7.30
N TRP A 32 -0.61 3.82 -6.20
CA TRP A 32 0.29 4.61 -5.35
C TRP A 32 1.54 5.06 -6.10
N LEU A 33 2.14 4.22 -6.95
CA LEU A 33 3.29 4.60 -7.78
C LEU A 33 2.95 5.72 -8.76
N PHE A 34 1.78 5.69 -9.39
CA PHE A 34 1.34 6.78 -10.25
C PHE A 34 1.16 8.08 -9.46
N LYS A 35 0.50 8.01 -8.29
CA LYS A 35 0.37 9.16 -7.38
C LYS A 35 1.74 9.70 -6.97
N LEU A 36 2.64 8.83 -6.52
CA LEU A 36 4.00 9.20 -6.12
C LEU A 36 4.75 9.93 -7.24
N MET A 37 4.52 9.55 -8.49
CA MET A 37 5.15 10.16 -9.66
C MET A 37 4.36 11.35 -10.24
N GLY A 38 3.39 11.87 -9.50
CA GLY A 38 2.65 13.09 -9.86
C GLY A 38 1.58 12.89 -10.93
N HIS A 39 1.09 11.65 -11.10
CA HIS A 39 -0.06 11.36 -11.96
C HIS A 39 -1.31 11.18 -11.11
N ASP A 40 -2.10 12.26 -10.97
CA ASP A 40 -3.25 12.27 -10.06
C ASP A 40 -4.50 11.61 -10.64
N LYS A 41 -4.62 11.57 -11.97
CA LYS A 41 -5.76 10.97 -12.67
C LYS A 41 -5.62 9.45 -12.74
N VAL A 42 -5.57 8.78 -11.59
CA VAL A 42 -5.48 7.33 -11.47
C VAL A 42 -6.49 6.81 -10.46
N ALA A 43 -7.23 5.77 -10.84
CA ALA A 43 -8.17 5.05 -9.98
C ALA A 43 -7.89 3.55 -10.01
N VAL A 44 -8.40 2.83 -9.01
CA VAL A 44 -8.34 1.37 -8.93
C VAL A 44 -9.72 0.81 -9.27
N LEU A 45 -9.77 -0.25 -10.09
CA LEU A 45 -10.99 -1.01 -10.32
C LEU A 45 -11.29 -1.82 -9.06
N ASP A 46 -12.35 -1.44 -8.35
CA ASP A 46 -12.72 -2.05 -7.07
C ASP A 46 -13.19 -3.50 -7.26
N GLY A 47 -12.51 -4.45 -6.59
CA GLY A 47 -12.68 -5.88 -6.80
C GLY A 47 -11.89 -6.47 -7.98
N GLY A 48 -11.23 -5.63 -8.78
CA GLY A 48 -10.33 -6.04 -9.87
C GLY A 48 -10.96 -6.91 -10.94
N LEU A 49 -10.12 -7.69 -11.64
CA LEU A 49 -10.58 -8.56 -12.74
C LEU A 49 -11.55 -9.66 -12.28
N PRO A 50 -11.41 -10.29 -11.10
CA PRO A 50 -12.36 -11.33 -10.67
C PRO A 50 -13.80 -10.80 -10.62
N LYS A 51 -14.05 -9.68 -9.96
CA LYS A 51 -15.37 -9.06 -9.88
C LYS A 51 -15.90 -8.63 -11.26
N TRP A 52 -15.05 -8.10 -12.13
CA TRP A 52 -15.40 -7.75 -13.51
C TRP A 52 -15.94 -8.93 -14.31
N ILE A 53 -15.29 -10.10 -14.13
CA ILE A 53 -15.72 -11.35 -14.78
C ILE A 53 -17.03 -11.87 -14.18
N ASP A 54 -17.15 -11.87 -12.85
CA ASP A 54 -18.36 -12.32 -12.13
C ASP A 54 -19.60 -11.49 -12.49
N GLU A 55 -19.41 -10.21 -12.82
CA GLU A 55 -20.47 -9.33 -13.34
C GLU A 55 -20.79 -9.55 -14.83
N GLY A 56 -20.17 -10.53 -15.49
CA GLY A 56 -20.38 -10.83 -16.91
C GLY A 56 -19.91 -9.74 -17.87
N ARG A 57 -18.97 -8.90 -17.45
CA ARG A 57 -18.46 -7.80 -18.27
C ARG A 57 -17.51 -8.31 -19.36
N PRO A 58 -17.42 -7.63 -20.51
CA PRO A 58 -16.61 -8.07 -21.64
C PRO A 58 -15.12 -8.05 -21.30
N ILE A 59 -14.41 -9.07 -21.79
CA ILE A 59 -12.95 -9.19 -21.71
C ILE A 59 -12.37 -9.35 -23.10
N THR A 60 -11.10 -8.98 -23.30
CA THR A 60 -10.35 -9.17 -24.53
C THR A 60 -8.90 -9.53 -24.22
N ASP A 61 -8.27 -10.28 -25.09
CA ASP A 61 -6.83 -10.56 -25.09
C ASP A 61 -6.03 -9.62 -26.01
N ARG A 62 -6.74 -8.70 -26.69
CA ARG A 62 -6.11 -7.72 -27.58
C ARG A 62 -5.63 -6.52 -26.76
N ALA A 63 -4.32 -6.27 -26.80
CA ALA A 63 -3.74 -5.04 -26.30
C ALA A 63 -3.75 -3.99 -27.42
N GLU A 64 -4.32 -2.82 -27.14
CA GLU A 64 -4.19 -1.68 -28.05
C GLU A 64 -2.78 -1.09 -27.90
N PRO A 65 -2.06 -0.82 -29.01
CA PRO A 65 -0.75 -0.17 -28.95
C PRO A 65 -0.90 1.26 -28.43
N GLY A 66 -0.15 1.58 -27.39
CA GLY A 66 -0.11 2.94 -26.86
C GLY A 66 0.91 3.83 -27.62
N GLU A 67 0.67 5.15 -27.60
CA GLU A 67 1.62 6.13 -28.07
C GLU A 67 2.79 6.28 -27.08
N THR A 68 3.92 6.82 -27.51
CA THR A 68 5.08 7.03 -26.64
C THR A 68 4.78 8.06 -25.55
N PHE A 69 5.06 7.73 -24.30
CA PHE A 69 4.91 8.66 -23.18
C PHE A 69 5.79 9.91 -23.35
N VAL A 70 5.18 11.07 -23.26
CA VAL A 70 5.87 12.37 -23.23
C VAL A 70 5.52 13.06 -21.90
N GLY A 71 6.46 13.07 -20.96
CA GLY A 71 6.28 13.72 -19.66
C GLY A 71 7.53 13.65 -18.79
N LYS A 72 7.68 14.63 -17.90
CA LYS A 72 8.69 14.58 -16.84
C LYS A 72 7.99 14.17 -15.54
N PRO A 73 8.58 13.25 -14.76
CA PRO A 73 8.08 12.88 -13.45
C PRO A 73 8.21 14.03 -12.48
N TYR A 74 7.25 14.13 -11.59
CA TYR A 74 7.33 14.97 -10.40
C TYR A 74 7.12 14.09 -9.17
N LEU A 75 8.20 13.84 -8.43
CA LEU A 75 8.14 12.97 -7.25
C LEU A 75 7.43 13.68 -6.09
N GLN A 76 6.32 13.12 -5.63
CA GLN A 76 5.58 13.58 -4.46
C GLN A 76 6.18 12.97 -3.18
N ASN A 77 7.27 13.55 -2.68
CA ASN A 77 8.05 13.04 -1.55
C ASN A 77 7.25 12.81 -0.26
N HIS A 78 6.12 13.50 -0.10
CA HIS A 78 5.27 13.32 1.08
C HIS A 78 4.54 11.95 1.10
N LEU A 79 4.41 11.29 -0.06
CA LEU A 79 3.76 9.98 -0.17
C LEU A 79 4.69 8.80 0.13
N ILE A 80 5.99 9.04 0.29
CA ILE A 80 6.97 7.99 0.58
C ILE A 80 7.67 8.24 1.90
N ALA A 81 7.97 7.17 2.63
CA ALA A 81 8.86 7.17 3.77
C ALA A 81 10.05 6.24 3.47
N ASP A 82 11.24 6.67 3.83
CA ASP A 82 12.46 5.89 3.81
C ASP A 82 12.77 5.31 5.20
N PHE A 83 13.84 4.54 5.28
CA PHE A 83 14.29 3.93 6.53
C PHE A 83 14.55 4.97 7.62
N ASP A 84 15.23 6.07 7.31
CA ASP A 84 15.64 7.05 8.30
C ASP A 84 14.42 7.77 8.90
N LYS A 85 13.43 8.12 8.09
CA LYS A 85 12.16 8.69 8.55
C LYS A 85 11.43 7.73 9.50
N VAL A 86 11.35 6.43 9.16
CA VAL A 86 10.72 5.43 10.02
C VAL A 86 11.52 5.21 11.31
N PHE A 87 12.86 5.16 11.21
CA PHE A 87 13.73 4.96 12.36
C PHE A 87 13.63 6.11 13.38
N VAL A 88 13.57 7.35 12.90
CA VAL A 88 13.32 8.54 13.75
C VAL A 88 11.92 8.46 14.35
N SER A 89 10.91 8.06 13.57
CA SER A 89 9.52 7.98 14.04
C SER A 89 9.32 6.98 15.18
N VAL A 90 10.05 5.85 15.18
CA VAL A 90 10.03 4.89 16.30
C VAL A 90 10.50 5.52 17.60
N ARG A 91 11.48 6.42 17.55
CA ARG A 91 12.03 7.10 18.73
C ARG A 91 11.17 8.26 19.21
N GLU A 92 10.66 9.05 18.28
CA GLU A 92 9.95 10.31 18.56
C GLU A 92 8.43 10.12 18.69
N GLN A 93 7.88 8.99 18.24
CA GLN A 93 6.44 8.68 18.25
C GLN A 93 5.57 9.78 17.57
N ASN A 94 6.14 10.43 16.57
CA ASN A 94 5.52 11.56 15.86
C ASN A 94 4.68 11.11 14.65
N PHE A 95 4.72 9.82 14.30
CA PHE A 95 3.89 9.16 13.30
C PHE A 95 3.22 7.92 13.89
N GLU A 96 2.01 7.62 13.43
CA GLU A 96 1.42 6.29 13.59
C GLU A 96 1.99 5.37 12.52
N ILE A 97 2.53 4.21 12.90
CA ILE A 97 3.07 3.22 11.95
C ILE A 97 2.11 2.03 11.91
N ILE A 98 1.64 1.66 10.71
CA ILE A 98 0.65 0.61 10.51
C ILE A 98 1.21 -0.49 9.61
N ASP A 99 1.26 -1.72 10.12
CA ASP A 99 1.73 -2.90 9.40
C ASP A 99 0.57 -3.71 8.81
N ALA A 100 0.57 -3.88 7.49
CA ALA A 100 -0.45 -4.57 6.72
C ALA A 100 -0.27 -6.11 6.61
N ARG A 101 0.78 -6.69 7.24
CA ARG A 101 1.05 -8.14 7.22
C ARG A 101 0.02 -8.91 8.05
N SER A 102 0.04 -10.25 7.91
CA SER A 102 -0.74 -11.13 8.79
C SER A 102 -0.36 -10.93 10.26
N VAL A 103 -1.32 -11.17 11.16
CA VAL A 103 -1.10 -11.10 12.61
C VAL A 103 0.04 -12.03 13.04
N GLY A 104 0.15 -13.22 12.44
CA GLY A 104 1.19 -14.19 12.78
C GLY A 104 2.58 -13.68 12.42
N ARG A 105 2.75 -13.05 11.24
CA ARG A 105 4.04 -12.44 10.84
C ARG A 105 4.38 -11.21 11.70
N PHE A 106 3.39 -10.35 11.97
CA PHE A 106 3.56 -9.20 12.84
C PHE A 106 4.03 -9.62 14.23
N ASN A 107 3.38 -10.59 14.84
CA ASN A 107 3.72 -11.10 16.18
C ASN A 107 4.98 -11.98 16.23
N GLY A 108 5.63 -12.22 15.09
CA GLY A 108 6.82 -13.09 15.01
C GLY A 108 6.53 -14.58 15.16
N LYS A 109 5.27 -14.99 15.08
CA LYS A 109 4.83 -16.41 15.18
C LYS A 109 4.85 -17.16 13.86
N GLU A 110 4.91 -16.44 12.74
CA GLU A 110 5.05 -16.98 11.39
C GLU A 110 6.39 -16.56 10.79
N PRO A 111 7.06 -17.44 10.03
CA PRO A 111 8.30 -17.07 9.35
C PRO A 111 8.04 -16.05 8.23
N GLU A 112 9.05 -15.26 7.93
CA GLU A 112 9.02 -14.38 6.77
C GLU A 112 9.21 -15.18 5.47
N PRO A 113 8.46 -14.85 4.39
CA PRO A 113 8.60 -15.56 3.11
C PRO A 113 9.98 -15.42 2.46
N ARG A 114 10.72 -14.35 2.81
CA ARG A 114 12.09 -14.13 2.35
C ARG A 114 13.07 -14.61 3.41
N SER A 115 14.06 -15.42 2.97
CA SER A 115 15.13 -15.90 3.86
C SER A 115 15.96 -14.73 4.42
N GLY A 116 16.51 -14.92 5.61
CA GLY A 116 17.41 -13.96 6.26
C GLY A 116 16.73 -12.76 6.94
N LEU A 117 15.41 -12.70 6.92
CA LEU A 117 14.67 -11.65 7.66
C LEU A 117 14.33 -12.12 9.07
N ARG A 118 14.47 -11.22 10.05
CA ARG A 118 14.01 -11.43 11.42
C ARG A 118 12.49 -11.51 11.48
N CYS A 119 11.95 -12.27 12.44
CA CYS A 119 10.52 -12.29 12.75
C CYS A 119 10.18 -11.14 13.72
N GLY A 120 8.94 -10.64 13.65
CA GLY A 120 8.46 -9.55 14.48
C GLY A 120 8.01 -8.33 13.68
N HIS A 121 8.02 -7.14 14.30
CA HIS A 121 7.51 -5.89 13.72
C HIS A 121 8.33 -4.67 14.14
N ILE A 122 8.06 -3.53 13.53
CA ILE A 122 8.63 -2.23 13.88
C ILE A 122 8.07 -1.82 15.27
N PRO A 123 8.91 -1.55 16.30
CA PRO A 123 8.43 -1.18 17.62
C PRO A 123 7.46 0.00 17.59
N GLY A 124 6.36 -0.10 18.35
CA GLY A 124 5.30 0.92 18.40
C GLY A 124 4.38 0.96 17.17
N SER A 125 4.54 0.04 16.21
CA SER A 125 3.60 -0.08 15.10
C SER A 125 2.34 -0.86 15.51
N ARG A 126 1.20 -0.54 14.87
CA ARG A 126 -0.07 -1.26 15.02
C ARG A 126 -0.29 -2.18 13.84
N ASN A 127 -0.99 -3.30 14.04
CA ASN A 127 -1.26 -4.25 12.97
C ASN A 127 -2.69 -4.12 12.45
N ILE A 128 -2.82 -3.78 11.18
CA ILE A 128 -4.08 -3.88 10.43
C ILE A 128 -3.82 -4.75 9.19
N PRO A 129 -4.01 -6.07 9.26
CA PRO A 129 -3.90 -6.92 8.08
C PRO A 129 -4.73 -6.36 6.92
N PHE A 130 -4.12 -6.21 5.73
CA PHE A 130 -4.76 -5.53 4.60
C PHE A 130 -6.14 -6.09 4.23
N ARG A 131 -6.37 -7.40 4.45
CA ARG A 131 -7.66 -8.03 4.19
C ARG A 131 -8.79 -7.51 5.08
N LYS A 132 -8.49 -6.89 6.24
CA LYS A 132 -9.52 -6.31 7.10
C LYS A 132 -10.27 -5.14 6.45
N VAL A 133 -9.63 -4.41 5.54
CA VAL A 133 -10.27 -3.30 4.82
C VAL A 133 -10.99 -3.74 3.56
N LEU A 134 -11.04 -5.05 3.27
CA LEU A 134 -11.70 -5.64 2.10
C LEU A 134 -12.95 -6.44 2.51
N ASN A 135 -13.92 -6.47 1.61
CA ASN A 135 -15.05 -7.39 1.63
C ASN A 135 -14.65 -8.78 1.10
N GLU A 136 -15.55 -9.77 1.19
CA GLU A 136 -15.30 -11.12 0.70
C GLU A 136 -15.08 -11.18 -0.82
N ASP A 137 -15.71 -10.27 -1.57
CA ASP A 137 -15.53 -10.10 -3.03
C ASP A 137 -14.29 -9.29 -3.42
N ASN A 138 -13.39 -9.04 -2.46
CA ASN A 138 -12.18 -8.24 -2.58
C ASN A 138 -12.41 -6.76 -2.96
N THR A 139 -13.61 -6.23 -2.83
CA THR A 139 -13.83 -4.78 -2.90
C THR A 139 -13.42 -4.09 -1.59
N LEU A 140 -13.16 -2.79 -1.63
CA LEU A 140 -12.98 -2.02 -0.41
C LEU A 140 -14.29 -1.97 0.40
N ARG A 141 -14.17 -2.07 1.71
CA ARG A 141 -15.27 -1.78 2.62
C ARG A 141 -15.76 -0.35 2.47
N ASP A 142 -16.96 -0.06 2.95
CA ASP A 142 -17.47 1.30 3.00
C ASP A 142 -16.66 2.19 3.95
N SER A 143 -16.81 3.50 3.81
CA SER A 143 -16.02 4.47 4.57
C SER A 143 -16.21 4.35 6.08
N CYS A 144 -17.43 4.07 6.55
CA CYS A 144 -17.72 3.93 7.98
C CYS A 144 -17.03 2.69 8.58
N GLN A 145 -17.05 1.57 7.84
CA GLN A 145 -16.38 0.34 8.24
C GLN A 145 -14.84 0.52 8.26
N ILE A 146 -14.29 1.21 7.27
CA ILE A 146 -12.86 1.52 7.23
C ILE A 146 -12.46 2.38 8.44
N GLU A 147 -13.17 3.47 8.72
CA GLU A 147 -12.90 4.31 9.88
C GLU A 147 -12.96 3.54 11.19
N GLU A 148 -13.94 2.63 11.35
CA GLU A 148 -14.07 1.79 12.54
C GLU A 148 -12.89 0.82 12.70
N ILE A 149 -12.36 0.27 11.58
CA ILE A 149 -11.17 -0.61 11.61
C ILE A 149 -9.95 0.13 12.14
N PHE A 150 -9.71 1.37 11.66
CA PHE A 150 -8.58 2.17 12.15
C PHE A 150 -8.78 2.60 13.60
N ARG A 151 -9.99 2.98 14.00
CA ARG A 151 -10.33 3.33 15.38
C ARG A 151 -10.16 2.14 16.33
N SER A 152 -10.63 0.96 15.95
CA SER A 152 -10.49 -0.27 16.75
C SER A 152 -9.05 -0.74 16.90
N ALA A 153 -8.17 -0.33 15.99
CA ALA A 153 -6.73 -0.54 16.08
C ALA A 153 -6.03 0.58 16.88
N GLU A 154 -6.80 1.46 17.53
CA GLU A 154 -6.28 2.60 18.33
C GLU A 154 -5.38 3.56 17.53
N ILE A 155 -5.64 3.72 16.23
CA ILE A 155 -4.93 4.65 15.36
C ILE A 155 -5.46 6.07 15.55
N ASP A 156 -4.57 6.99 15.89
CA ASP A 156 -4.91 8.43 15.97
C ASP A 156 -4.82 9.07 14.58
N LEU A 157 -5.97 9.17 13.91
CA LEU A 157 -6.09 9.82 12.59
C LEU A 157 -5.80 11.35 12.58
N ARG A 158 -5.47 11.95 13.72
CA ARG A 158 -4.98 13.34 13.76
C ARG A 158 -3.47 13.43 13.51
N LYS A 159 -2.74 12.34 13.71
CA LYS A 159 -1.29 12.24 13.46
C LYS A 159 -1.02 11.78 12.04
N PRO A 160 0.12 12.17 11.45
CA PRO A 160 0.54 11.60 10.17
C PRO A 160 0.80 10.09 10.29
N LEU A 161 0.51 9.34 9.22
CA LEU A 161 0.59 7.89 9.18
C LEU A 161 1.72 7.41 8.25
N ILE A 162 2.37 6.32 8.65
CA ILE A 162 3.27 5.54 7.79
C ILE A 162 2.72 4.13 7.68
N THR A 163 2.39 3.68 6.48
CA THR A 163 2.01 2.29 6.23
C THR A 163 3.21 1.46 5.83
N THR A 164 3.27 0.22 6.29
CA THR A 164 4.32 -0.75 5.95
C THR A 164 3.73 -2.14 5.75
N CYS A 165 4.48 -3.04 5.15
CA CYS A 165 4.13 -4.47 5.09
C CYS A 165 5.40 -5.32 4.89
N GLY A 166 5.35 -6.38 4.08
CA GLY A 166 6.53 -7.17 3.72
C GLY A 166 7.44 -6.50 2.69
N SER A 167 6.87 -5.79 1.71
CA SER A 167 7.58 -5.22 0.55
C SER A 167 6.87 -4.03 -0.10
N GLY A 168 6.05 -3.31 0.66
CA GLY A 168 5.32 -2.14 0.17
C GLY A 168 4.09 -2.43 -0.72
N VAL A 169 3.79 -3.69 -1.02
CA VAL A 169 2.65 -4.04 -1.89
C VAL A 169 1.33 -3.89 -1.15
N THR A 170 1.12 -4.65 -0.08
CA THR A 170 -0.15 -4.64 0.67
C THR A 170 -0.31 -3.42 1.58
N ALA A 171 0.77 -2.72 1.91
CA ALA A 171 0.71 -1.41 2.56
C ALA A 171 -0.06 -0.38 1.70
N ALA A 172 0.06 -0.46 0.38
CA ALA A 172 -0.67 0.41 -0.54
C ALA A 172 -2.20 0.16 -0.51
N VAL A 173 -2.66 -1.03 -0.12
CA VAL A 173 -4.10 -1.30 0.11
C VAL A 173 -4.62 -0.45 1.26
N LEU A 174 -3.86 -0.32 2.35
CA LEU A 174 -4.22 0.56 3.47
C LEU A 174 -4.18 2.04 3.05
N ASN A 175 -3.22 2.45 2.20
CA ASN A 175 -3.19 3.82 1.68
C ASN A 175 -4.41 4.12 0.79
N LEU A 176 -4.85 3.15 -0.02
CA LEU A 176 -6.07 3.28 -0.81
C LEU A 176 -7.31 3.41 0.10
N ALA A 177 -7.39 2.61 1.17
CA ALA A 177 -8.45 2.67 2.17
C ALA A 177 -8.47 4.03 2.90
N LEU A 178 -7.31 4.54 3.32
CA LEU A 178 -7.17 5.87 3.92
C LEU A 178 -7.62 6.98 2.97
N SER A 179 -7.23 6.90 1.70
CA SER A 179 -7.67 7.86 0.67
C SER A 179 -9.18 7.81 0.44
N ARG A 180 -9.82 6.62 0.54
CA ARG A 180 -11.27 6.46 0.43
C ARG A 180 -12.05 7.20 1.51
N ILE A 181 -11.51 7.26 2.73
CA ILE A 181 -12.11 8.02 3.84
C ILE A 181 -11.66 9.50 3.87
N GLY A 182 -10.99 9.96 2.82
CA GLY A 182 -10.52 11.35 2.71
C GLY A 182 -9.29 11.68 3.55
N TYR A 183 -8.64 10.69 4.16
CA TYR A 183 -7.43 10.90 4.93
C TYR A 183 -6.19 10.90 4.02
N ASN A 184 -5.55 12.07 3.87
CA ASN A 184 -4.45 12.27 2.92
C ASN A 184 -3.07 12.46 3.57
N ASN A 185 -2.99 12.50 4.92
CA ASN A 185 -1.73 12.67 5.63
C ASN A 185 -1.03 11.33 5.90
N HIS A 186 -0.80 10.56 4.85
CA HIS A 186 -0.17 9.25 4.95
C HIS A 186 0.98 9.10 3.94
N SER A 187 1.95 8.29 4.30
CA SER A 187 3.06 7.88 3.43
C SER A 187 3.23 6.35 3.51
N LEU A 188 3.94 5.79 2.54
CA LEU A 188 4.26 4.36 2.50
C LEU A 188 5.76 4.18 2.70
N TYR A 189 6.14 3.33 3.66
CA TYR A 189 7.53 2.90 3.81
C TYR A 189 7.84 1.85 2.74
N ASP A 190 8.54 2.29 1.68
CA ASP A 190 8.78 1.47 0.49
C ASP A 190 9.67 0.25 0.77
N GLY A 191 10.73 0.42 1.55
CA GLY A 191 11.60 -0.67 1.99
C GLY A 191 10.89 -1.73 2.81
N SER A 192 9.88 -1.32 3.61
CA SER A 192 9.03 -2.20 4.41
C SER A 192 9.84 -3.19 5.27
N TRP A 193 9.25 -4.31 5.64
CA TRP A 193 9.92 -5.34 6.44
C TRP A 193 11.12 -5.96 5.73
N ALA A 194 11.09 -6.03 4.40
CA ALA A 194 12.22 -6.52 3.61
C ALA A 194 13.51 -5.73 3.88
N GLU A 195 13.39 -4.43 4.10
CA GLU A 195 14.52 -3.60 4.51
C GLU A 195 14.71 -3.61 6.03
N TRP A 196 13.68 -3.32 6.81
CA TRP A 196 13.76 -3.20 8.26
C TRP A 196 14.21 -4.50 8.94
N GLY A 197 13.56 -5.62 8.61
CA GLY A 197 13.88 -6.94 9.17
C GLY A 197 15.27 -7.44 8.79
N GLY A 198 15.81 -6.98 7.66
CA GLY A 198 17.16 -7.31 7.20
C GLY A 198 18.27 -6.46 7.82
N ARG A 199 17.97 -5.26 8.34
CA ARG A 199 18.95 -4.37 8.94
C ARG A 199 19.17 -4.71 10.42
N LEU A 200 20.33 -5.26 10.78
CA LEU A 200 20.67 -5.65 12.16
C LEU A 200 20.60 -4.49 13.15
N SER A 201 20.85 -3.25 12.70
CA SER A 201 20.77 -2.03 13.52
C SER A 201 19.34 -1.56 13.81
N ALA A 202 18.34 -2.08 13.07
CA ALA A 202 16.96 -1.70 13.29
C ALA A 202 16.37 -2.47 14.48
N PRO A 203 15.69 -1.79 15.43
CA PRO A 203 15.03 -2.48 16.54
C PRO A 203 13.84 -3.30 16.05
N VAL A 204 13.55 -4.41 16.74
CA VAL A 204 12.44 -5.31 16.44
C VAL A 204 11.68 -5.63 17.71
N ALA A 205 10.38 -5.55 17.67
CA ALA A 205 9.46 -6.06 18.69
C ALA A 205 8.82 -7.38 18.24
N VAL A 206 8.42 -8.20 19.21
CA VAL A 206 7.78 -9.52 19.00
C VAL A 206 6.63 -9.66 19.99
N GLY A 207 5.54 -10.25 19.56
CA GLY A 207 4.33 -10.40 20.38
C GLY A 207 3.28 -9.33 20.04
N ALA A 208 2.20 -9.31 20.81
CA ALA A 208 1.22 -8.21 20.79
C ALA A 208 1.72 -7.15 21.78
N ASP A 209 1.84 -5.91 21.34
CA ASP A 209 2.06 -4.75 22.21
C ASP A 209 0.78 -4.42 22.98
#